data_0918e09ecc17dc89bb7822a1a98a8fd5
#
_entry.id   0918e09ecc17dc89bb7822a1a98a8fd5
#
_cell.length_a   1.000
_cell.length_b   1.000
_cell.length_c   1.000
_cell.angle_alpha   90.00
_cell.angle_beta   90.00
_cell.angle_gamma   90.00
#
_symmetry.space_group_name_H-M   'P 1'
#
loop_
_entity.id
_entity.type
_entity.pdbx_description
1 polymer ?
#
loop_
_entity_poly.entity_id
_entity_poly.type
_entity_poly.pdbx_seq_one_letter_code
_entity_poly.pdbx_strand_id
1 'polypeptide(L)'
;MRVHSSALMVLLVALSLALAGCRTLPPSKPPAQWTAQEARGAQVFAQKCARCHSANTTHTLKGPGLQAITKVGAPPFAAPLSDQRILELLQYGRHNMPAAELNASQRNDLMSYLHSL
;
A
#
# COMPACT_ATOMS: atom_id res chain seq x y z
N MET A 1 -15.14 8.64 -49.97
CA MET A 1 -14.75 7.45 -49.16
C MET A 1 -13.59 7.65 -48.20
N ARG A 2 -12.99 8.84 -48.05
CA ARG A 2 -11.86 9.10 -47.09
C ARG A 2 -12.28 9.53 -45.67
N VAL A 3 -13.49 10.03 -45.51
CA VAL A 3 -13.97 10.57 -44.19
C VAL A 3 -14.26 9.49 -43.16
N HIS A 4 -14.70 8.30 -43.56
CA HIS A 4 -15.03 7.19 -42.67
C HIS A 4 -13.77 6.55 -42.03
N SER A 5 -12.63 6.57 -42.74
CA SER A 5 -11.36 6.02 -42.25
C SER A 5 -10.77 6.85 -41.10
N SER A 6 -10.91 8.17 -41.17
CA SER A 6 -10.40 9.09 -40.13
C SER A 6 -11.24 9.00 -38.85
N ALA A 7 -12.57 8.88 -38.98
CA ALA A 7 -13.47 8.73 -37.84
C ALA A 7 -13.24 7.41 -37.10
N LEU A 8 -13.01 6.32 -37.85
CA LEU A 8 -12.68 5.01 -37.22
C LEU A 8 -11.35 5.02 -36.50
N MET A 9 -10.34 5.71 -37.05
CA MET A 9 -9.01 5.82 -36.43
C MET A 9 -9.05 6.64 -35.17
N VAL A 10 -9.81 7.73 -35.10
CA VAL A 10 -10.03 8.55 -33.90
C VAL A 10 -10.76 7.75 -32.83
N LEU A 11 -11.75 6.94 -33.21
CA LEU A 11 -12.49 6.11 -32.26
C LEU A 11 -11.63 5.02 -31.66
N LEU A 12 -10.74 4.38 -32.43
CA LEU A 12 -9.81 3.36 -31.96
C LEU A 12 -8.75 3.94 -31.03
N VAL A 13 -8.25 5.15 -31.31
CA VAL A 13 -7.30 5.84 -30.44
C VAL A 13 -7.97 6.26 -29.11
N ALA A 14 -9.20 6.77 -29.16
CA ALA A 14 -9.95 7.12 -27.95
C ALA A 14 -10.26 5.88 -27.09
N LEU A 15 -10.59 4.75 -27.70
CA LEU A 15 -10.85 3.51 -27.00
C LEU A 15 -9.58 2.92 -26.33
N SER A 16 -8.44 3.05 -27.00
CA SER A 16 -7.16 2.58 -26.42
C SER A 16 -6.70 3.42 -25.24
N LEU A 17 -6.97 4.72 -25.23
CA LEU A 17 -6.68 5.61 -24.10
C LEU A 17 -7.60 5.33 -22.88
N ALA A 18 -8.82 4.90 -23.11
CA ALA A 18 -9.76 4.57 -22.03
C ALA A 18 -9.37 3.29 -21.27
N LEU A 19 -8.67 2.35 -21.90
CA LEU A 19 -8.20 1.12 -21.26
C LEU A 19 -6.93 1.30 -20.40
N ALA A 20 -6.21 2.40 -20.54
CA ALA A 20 -4.99 2.68 -19.79
C ALA A 20 -5.23 3.23 -18.39
N GLY A 21 -6.49 3.45 -17.97
CA GLY A 21 -6.85 4.20 -16.75
C GLY A 21 -6.94 3.41 -15.45
N CYS A 22 -6.98 2.09 -15.45
CA CYS A 22 -7.09 1.31 -14.23
C CYS A 22 -5.71 0.95 -13.68
N ARG A 23 -5.12 1.83 -12.88
CA ARG A 23 -3.96 1.45 -12.05
C ARG A 23 -4.44 0.56 -10.91
N THR A 24 -4.27 -0.75 -11.06
CA THR A 24 -4.41 -1.68 -9.94
C THR A 24 -3.20 -1.53 -9.02
N LEU A 25 -3.43 -1.54 -7.70
CA LEU A 25 -2.33 -1.56 -6.76
C LEU A 25 -1.56 -2.88 -6.89
N PRO A 26 -0.24 -2.87 -6.72
CA PRO A 26 0.52 -4.11 -6.66
C PRO A 26 -0.02 -5.00 -5.54
N PRO A 27 -0.17 -6.30 -5.80
CA PRO A 27 -0.59 -7.23 -4.75
C PRO A 27 0.47 -7.34 -3.66
N SER A 28 0.04 -7.58 -2.45
CA SER A 28 0.93 -7.91 -1.35
C SER A 28 1.60 -9.27 -1.60
N LYS A 29 2.82 -9.42 -1.11
CA LYS A 29 3.57 -10.67 -1.17
C LYS A 29 2.84 -11.78 -0.39
N PRO A 30 2.57 -12.94 -0.98
CA PRO A 30 1.85 -14.00 -0.29
C PRO A 30 2.68 -14.59 0.87
N PRO A 31 2.06 -15.05 1.97
CA PRO A 31 2.77 -15.57 3.14
C PRO A 31 3.77 -16.70 2.85
N ALA A 32 3.49 -17.54 1.87
CA ALA A 32 4.39 -18.62 1.46
C ALA A 32 5.74 -18.12 0.88
N GLN A 33 5.83 -16.85 0.51
CA GLN A 33 7.04 -16.22 -0.03
C GLN A 33 7.72 -15.28 0.98
N TRP A 34 7.19 -15.14 2.20
CA TRP A 34 7.79 -14.27 3.18
C TRP A 34 9.16 -14.79 3.65
N THR A 35 10.08 -13.87 3.85
CA THR A 35 11.28 -14.13 4.63
C THR A 35 10.93 -14.36 6.10
N ALA A 36 11.84 -14.94 6.87
CA ALA A 36 11.64 -15.08 8.31
C ALA A 36 11.42 -13.73 9.02
N GLN A 37 12.03 -12.65 8.51
CA GLN A 37 11.86 -11.30 9.03
C GLN A 37 10.47 -10.75 8.71
N GLU A 38 9.99 -10.91 7.50
CA GLU A 38 8.63 -10.50 7.09
C GLU A 38 7.57 -11.27 7.90
N ALA A 39 7.78 -12.56 8.15
CA ALA A 39 6.88 -13.36 8.96
C ALA A 39 6.81 -12.87 10.42
N ARG A 40 7.95 -12.51 11.03
CA ARG A 40 7.95 -11.88 12.37
C ARG A 40 7.28 -10.52 12.34
N GLY A 41 7.52 -9.72 11.31
CA GLY A 41 6.86 -8.43 11.13
C GLY A 41 5.34 -8.55 10.99
N ALA A 42 4.84 -9.58 10.30
CA ALA A 42 3.41 -9.88 10.22
C ALA A 42 2.81 -10.20 11.61
N GLN A 43 3.56 -10.88 12.48
CA GLN A 43 3.12 -11.14 13.86
C GLN A 43 3.06 -9.84 14.68
N VAL A 44 4.05 -8.96 14.54
CA VAL A 44 4.03 -7.63 15.18
C VAL A 44 2.81 -6.83 14.69
N PHE A 45 2.57 -6.83 13.38
CA PHE A 45 1.41 -6.16 12.78
C PHE A 45 0.09 -6.71 13.35
N ALA A 46 -0.07 -8.02 13.38
CA ALA A 46 -1.29 -8.66 13.91
C ALA A 46 -1.59 -8.26 15.35
N GLN A 47 -0.55 -8.14 16.18
CA GLN A 47 -0.69 -7.81 17.61
C GLN A 47 -0.92 -6.31 17.86
N LYS A 48 -0.28 -5.43 17.09
CA LYS A 48 -0.18 -4.00 17.39
C LYS A 48 -0.99 -3.11 16.44
N CYS A 49 -1.23 -3.54 15.21
CA CYS A 49 -1.72 -2.68 14.12
C CYS A 49 -3.07 -3.14 13.53
N ALA A 50 -3.31 -4.45 13.46
CA ALA A 50 -4.43 -5.05 12.73
C ALA A 50 -5.81 -4.66 13.29
N ARG A 51 -5.89 -4.19 14.53
CA ARG A 51 -7.15 -3.68 15.12
C ARG A 51 -7.62 -2.38 14.46
N CYS A 52 -6.71 -1.64 13.86
CA CYS A 52 -6.98 -0.33 13.25
C CYS A 52 -6.68 -0.28 11.76
N HIS A 53 -5.79 -1.13 11.26
CA HIS A 53 -5.35 -1.12 9.87
C HIS A 53 -5.58 -2.48 9.19
N SER A 54 -6.07 -2.47 7.96
CA SER A 54 -6.02 -3.63 7.09
C SER A 54 -4.67 -3.68 6.37
N ALA A 55 -4.05 -4.86 6.29
CA ALA A 55 -2.73 -5.03 5.67
C ALA A 55 -2.81 -5.09 4.14
N ASN A 56 -3.60 -6.02 3.61
CA ASN A 56 -3.58 -6.43 2.20
C ASN A 56 -4.66 -5.77 1.35
N THR A 57 -5.27 -4.72 1.83
CA THR A 57 -6.34 -3.98 1.14
C THR A 57 -6.20 -2.49 1.39
N THR A 58 -6.90 -1.70 0.58
CA THR A 58 -7.08 -0.26 0.81
C THR A 58 -8.25 0.05 1.73
N HIS A 59 -8.94 -0.99 2.22
CA HIS A 59 -10.11 -0.80 3.07
C HIS A 59 -9.73 -0.10 4.38
N THR A 60 -10.43 0.99 4.67
CA THR A 60 -10.27 1.76 5.89
C THR A 60 -11.05 1.11 7.02
N LEU A 61 -10.38 0.83 8.13
CA LEU A 61 -10.99 0.48 9.42
C LEU A 61 -11.06 1.74 10.30
N LYS A 62 -10.34 1.76 11.43
CA LYS A 62 -10.12 2.99 12.21
C LYS A 62 -9.02 3.85 11.59
N GLY A 63 -8.08 3.23 10.91
CA GLY A 63 -7.02 3.83 10.12
C GLY A 63 -7.06 3.34 8.67
N PRO A 64 -6.28 3.94 7.76
CA PRO A 64 -6.25 3.55 6.35
C PRO A 64 -5.75 2.12 6.16
N GLY A 65 -6.16 1.49 5.07
CA GLY A 65 -5.56 0.24 4.60
C GLY A 65 -4.13 0.49 4.13
N LEU A 66 -3.25 -0.50 4.30
CA LEU A 66 -1.80 -0.34 4.10
C LEU A 66 -1.24 -1.07 2.88
N GLN A 67 -2.10 -1.66 2.03
CA GLN A 67 -1.63 -2.29 0.80
C GLN A 67 -0.79 -1.31 -0.02
N ALA A 68 0.39 -1.73 -0.41
CA ALA A 68 1.34 -0.98 -1.22
C ALA A 68 1.75 0.40 -0.66
N ILE A 69 1.64 0.60 0.67
CA ILE A 69 1.89 1.89 1.34
C ILE A 69 3.30 2.44 1.08
N THR A 70 4.28 1.57 0.90
CA THR A 70 5.67 1.94 0.60
C THR A 70 5.97 2.02 -0.90
N LYS A 71 5.06 1.53 -1.76
CA LYS A 71 5.27 1.43 -3.22
C LYS A 71 4.58 2.54 -3.99
N VAL A 72 3.30 2.76 -3.70
CA VAL A 72 2.48 3.71 -4.48
C VAL A 72 1.70 4.69 -3.61
N GLY A 73 1.79 4.56 -2.30
CA GLY A 73 0.94 5.27 -1.35
C GLY A 73 -0.49 4.73 -1.35
N ALA A 74 -1.05 4.55 -0.16
CA ALA A 74 -2.47 4.21 -0.02
C ALA A 74 -3.31 5.49 0.07
N PRO A 75 -4.56 5.50 -0.44
CA PRO A 75 -5.45 6.61 -0.17
C PRO A 75 -5.61 6.85 1.35
N PRO A 76 -5.65 8.09 1.82
CA PRO A 76 -5.68 9.35 1.06
C PRO A 76 -4.31 9.92 0.68
N PHE A 77 -3.24 9.16 0.76
CA PHE A 77 -1.88 9.64 0.49
C PHE A 77 -1.59 9.61 -1.01
N ALA A 78 -1.10 10.75 -1.55
CA ALA A 78 -0.79 10.88 -2.97
C ALA A 78 0.55 10.23 -3.36
N ALA A 79 1.40 9.88 -2.38
CA ALA A 79 2.74 9.34 -2.59
C ALA A 79 3.06 8.21 -1.62
N PRO A 80 4.00 7.32 -1.98
CA PRO A 80 4.52 6.31 -1.06
C PRO A 80 5.07 6.94 0.22
N LEU A 81 4.83 6.30 1.36
CA LEU A 81 5.46 6.72 2.60
C LEU A 81 6.91 6.24 2.62
N SER A 82 7.83 7.15 2.92
CA SER A 82 9.22 6.79 3.17
C SER A 82 9.36 6.06 4.51
N ASP A 83 10.41 5.26 4.63
CA ASP A 83 10.74 4.55 5.87
C ASP A 83 10.88 5.51 7.05
N GLN A 84 11.55 6.62 6.85
CA GLN A 84 11.68 7.66 7.86
C GLN A 84 10.30 8.15 8.33
N ARG A 85 9.39 8.40 7.41
CA ARG A 85 8.04 8.87 7.76
C ARG A 85 7.24 7.82 8.51
N ILE A 86 7.37 6.55 8.12
CA ILE A 86 6.73 5.44 8.85
C ILE A 86 7.30 5.32 10.26
N LEU A 87 8.62 5.36 10.41
CA LEU A 87 9.28 5.31 11.72
C LEU A 87 8.87 6.47 12.63
N GLU A 88 8.74 7.69 12.10
CA GLU A 88 8.23 8.84 12.84
C GLU A 88 6.78 8.60 13.32
N LEU A 89 5.91 8.08 12.45
CA LEU A 89 4.53 7.74 12.80
C LEU A 89 4.45 6.66 13.88
N LEU A 90 5.31 5.65 13.81
CA LEU A 90 5.39 4.60 14.83
C LEU A 90 5.90 5.14 16.17
N GLN A 91 6.85 6.06 16.13
CA GLN A 91 7.47 6.60 17.34
C GLN A 91 6.60 7.62 18.07
N TYR A 92 5.94 8.49 17.34
CA TYR A 92 5.22 9.63 17.91
C TYR A 92 3.70 9.54 17.80
N GLY A 93 3.20 8.63 16.96
CA GLY A 93 1.78 8.60 16.58
C GLY A 93 1.38 9.81 15.73
N ARG A 94 0.11 9.90 15.40
CA ARG A 94 -0.47 11.08 14.73
C ARG A 94 -1.99 11.05 14.85
N HIS A 95 -2.60 12.17 15.23
CA HIS A 95 -4.05 12.27 15.43
C HIS A 95 -4.56 11.15 16.35
N ASN A 96 -5.41 10.27 15.83
CA ASN A 96 -5.98 9.15 16.58
C ASN A 96 -5.11 7.88 16.57
N MET A 97 -3.98 7.89 15.87
CA MET A 97 -3.01 6.80 15.87
C MET A 97 -2.04 7.01 17.05
N PRO A 98 -2.05 6.14 18.05
CA PRO A 98 -1.11 6.24 19.16
C PRO A 98 0.31 5.86 18.71
N ALA A 99 1.31 6.29 19.46
CA ALA A 99 2.67 5.79 19.31
C ALA A 99 2.69 4.28 19.52
N ALA A 100 3.48 3.56 18.73
CA ALA A 100 3.63 2.12 18.85
C ALA A 100 4.79 1.79 19.81
N GLU A 101 4.50 1.08 20.88
CA GLU A 101 5.51 0.57 21.80
C GLU A 101 6.19 -0.65 21.20
N LEU A 102 7.25 -0.41 20.44
CA LEU A 102 8.05 -1.42 19.74
C LEU A 102 9.52 -1.28 20.10
N ASN A 103 10.19 -2.39 20.39
CA ASN A 103 11.65 -2.41 20.46
C ASN A 103 12.28 -2.32 19.06
N ALA A 104 13.61 -2.20 18.98
CA ALA A 104 14.31 -2.02 17.70
C ALA A 104 14.13 -3.22 16.76
N SER A 105 14.16 -4.45 17.27
CA SER A 105 13.93 -5.65 16.47
C SER A 105 12.51 -5.68 15.88
N GLN A 106 11.51 -5.42 16.71
CA GLN A 106 10.12 -5.38 16.27
C GLN A 106 9.88 -4.29 15.20
N ARG A 107 10.50 -3.12 15.34
CA ARG A 107 10.43 -2.07 14.30
C ARG A 107 11.02 -2.54 12.98
N ASN A 108 12.21 -3.15 13.02
CA ASN A 108 12.87 -3.64 11.81
C ASN A 108 12.07 -4.76 11.14
N ASP A 109 11.54 -5.69 11.92
CA ASP A 109 10.69 -6.78 11.42
C ASP A 109 9.38 -6.22 10.82
N LEU A 110 8.73 -5.27 11.50
CA LEU A 110 7.52 -4.61 11.00
C LEU A 110 7.80 -3.86 9.70
N MET A 111 8.91 -3.11 9.60
CA MET A 111 9.28 -2.41 8.36
C MET A 111 9.45 -3.38 7.20
N SER A 112 10.13 -4.52 7.41
CA SER A 112 10.27 -5.56 6.39
C SER A 112 8.90 -6.08 5.92
N TYR A 113 7.97 -6.30 6.84
CA TYR A 113 6.60 -6.71 6.51
C TYR A 113 5.84 -5.64 5.73
N LEU A 114 5.91 -4.36 6.14
CA LEU A 114 5.23 -3.26 5.43
C LEU A 114 5.73 -3.12 3.98
N HIS A 115 7.00 -3.39 3.72
CA HIS A 115 7.54 -3.44 2.36
C HIS A 115 7.02 -4.62 1.54
N SER A 116 6.51 -5.66 2.17
CA SER A 116 5.92 -6.82 1.50
C SER A 116 4.45 -6.60 1.09
N LEU A 117 3.80 -5.54 1.57
CA LEU A 117 2.40 -5.18 1.29
C LEU A 117 2.22 -4.39 -0.07
#